data_da383960c1ce7c7b2f05cd300519422b
#
_entry.id   da383960c1ce7c7b2f05cd300519422b
#
_cell.length_a   1.000
_cell.length_b   1.000
_cell.length_c   1.000
_cell.angle_alpha   90.00
_cell.angle_beta   90.00
_cell.angle_gamma   90.00
#
_symmetry.space_group_name_H-M   'P 1'
#
loop_
_entity.id
_entity.type
_entity.pdbx_description
1 polymer ?
#
loop_
_entity_poly.entity_id
_entity_poly.type
_entity_poly.pdbx_seq_one_letter_code
_entity_poly.pdbx_strand_id
1 'polypeptide(L)'
;GAKLSVVDTRDNIDSRIQKKCEDLGIKLYSSSSIISTSGNKKVNQIEVQKVDRKQNELSGECITLDVDCILMSGGWNPAVQLFSQSRGKLRYDKVLNTFVPDKLIQDQIIIGCNNGCFDLTKNLNHSYQEGLNAAKDLNYEAADSINWKGEEEISFTESSVEPYMLGKKKVTKGSKHFIDFQNDVTAADIFLAQREGYISVEHTKRYTTTGMGTDQGKTSNVNALALMSHIHEKPVDEIGHTTFRPPFSPQTFGAIAGRSVDHLFDPERRTSIHKWHVENNAVFEDVGQWKRPYYFPKKNENIHDAVKRECLAVRNSLGMLDASTLGKIDLRGPDTAKFLNMIYTNAWSKLEIGSCRYGLMCNEHGMIFDDGVTTRLGEDHYHMTTTTGGAARVMSWLEEFLQTEWLDMEVFCTSVTEQWTVLSISGPNSRKFLQELTDIDLSKENFPFMKYREGKVCGIDSRVFRISFTGELSFEVNVPSRYGRFVWEQFMQHGKKYNITPYGTETMHVLRAEKGFIIVGQDTDGSVTPMDMNMDWI
;
A
#
# COMPACT_ATOMS: atom_id res chain seq x y z
N GLY A 1 -17.88 -27.11 -29.64
CA GLY A 1 -17.36 -25.77 -29.90
C GLY A 1 -18.44 -24.70 -29.75
N ALA A 2 -18.06 -23.45 -29.65
CA ALA A 2 -19.01 -22.35 -29.59
C ALA A 2 -19.64 -22.09 -30.97
N LYS A 3 -20.92 -21.75 -31.01
CA LYS A 3 -21.58 -21.25 -32.23
C LYS A 3 -21.32 -19.74 -32.31
N LEU A 4 -20.68 -19.30 -33.39
CA LEU A 4 -20.28 -17.91 -33.57
C LEU A 4 -21.12 -17.21 -34.65
N SER A 5 -21.36 -15.92 -34.43
CA SER A 5 -21.85 -14.99 -35.43
C SER A 5 -21.02 -13.71 -35.36
N VAL A 6 -20.78 -13.07 -36.50
CA VAL A 6 -20.07 -11.81 -36.58
C VAL A 6 -21.03 -10.74 -37.10
N VAL A 7 -21.06 -9.61 -36.38
CA VAL A 7 -21.85 -8.41 -36.80
C VAL A 7 -20.84 -7.29 -37.05
N ASP A 8 -20.80 -6.77 -38.24
CA ASP A 8 -19.89 -5.71 -38.68
C ASP A 8 -20.63 -4.57 -39.31
N THR A 9 -20.35 -3.35 -38.88
CA THR A 9 -21.01 -2.13 -39.37
C THR A 9 -20.51 -1.69 -40.77
N ARG A 10 -19.42 -2.25 -41.27
CA ARG A 10 -18.81 -1.93 -42.55
C ARG A 10 -19.58 -2.59 -43.72
N ASP A 11 -19.67 -1.87 -44.82
CA ASP A 11 -20.29 -2.39 -46.05
C ASP A 11 -19.31 -3.34 -46.78
N ASN A 12 -18.05 -2.93 -46.89
CA ASN A 12 -17.00 -3.68 -47.56
C ASN A 12 -16.10 -4.40 -46.54
N ILE A 13 -16.33 -5.67 -46.38
CA ILE A 13 -15.50 -6.52 -45.55
C ILE A 13 -14.47 -7.23 -46.43
N ASP A 14 -13.21 -7.25 -46.01
CA ASP A 14 -12.12 -7.91 -46.73
C ASP A 14 -12.49 -9.37 -47.10
N SER A 15 -12.26 -9.73 -48.36
CA SER A 15 -12.65 -11.01 -48.92
C SER A 15 -12.02 -12.21 -48.19
N ARG A 16 -10.83 -12.01 -47.56
CA ARG A 16 -10.15 -13.04 -46.76
C ARG A 16 -10.94 -13.30 -45.46
N ILE A 17 -11.53 -12.26 -44.85
CA ILE A 17 -12.39 -12.37 -43.66
C ILE A 17 -13.69 -13.07 -44.03
N GLN A 18 -14.32 -12.66 -45.14
CA GLN A 18 -15.55 -13.29 -45.64
C GLN A 18 -15.36 -14.78 -45.87
N LYS A 19 -14.30 -15.15 -46.61
CA LYS A 19 -13.96 -16.54 -46.89
C LYS A 19 -13.69 -17.33 -45.60
N LYS A 20 -12.97 -16.76 -44.65
CA LYS A 20 -12.71 -17.39 -43.34
C LYS A 20 -13.99 -17.66 -42.57
N CYS A 21 -14.96 -16.73 -42.61
CA CYS A 21 -16.25 -16.94 -41.99
C CYS A 21 -17.02 -18.08 -42.68
N GLU A 22 -17.00 -18.13 -44.02
CA GLU A 22 -17.64 -19.19 -44.81
C GLU A 22 -17.02 -20.56 -44.50
N ASP A 23 -15.69 -20.65 -44.56
CA ASP A 23 -14.94 -21.88 -44.30
C ASP A 23 -15.19 -22.46 -42.90
N LEU A 24 -15.45 -21.60 -41.94
CA LEU A 24 -15.72 -21.96 -40.53
C LEU A 24 -17.24 -22.06 -40.20
N GLY A 25 -18.12 -21.84 -41.20
CA GLY A 25 -19.57 -21.84 -40.99
C GLY A 25 -20.06 -20.72 -40.05
N ILE A 26 -19.34 -19.60 -39.96
CA ILE A 26 -19.68 -18.45 -39.15
C ILE A 26 -20.58 -17.53 -39.95
N LYS A 27 -21.76 -17.21 -39.40
CA LYS A 27 -22.70 -16.27 -40.04
C LYS A 27 -22.20 -14.83 -39.87
N LEU A 28 -21.99 -14.15 -41.00
CA LEU A 28 -21.53 -12.78 -41.05
C LEU A 28 -22.73 -11.85 -41.40
N TYR A 29 -22.99 -10.85 -40.56
CA TYR A 29 -23.96 -9.78 -40.76
C TYR A 29 -23.20 -8.49 -41.07
N SER A 30 -22.92 -8.22 -42.34
CA SER A 30 -22.32 -6.96 -42.82
C SER A 30 -23.32 -5.81 -42.79
N SER A 31 -22.82 -4.58 -42.83
CA SER A 31 -23.64 -3.36 -42.75
C SER A 31 -24.68 -3.42 -41.62
N SER A 32 -24.33 -3.97 -40.50
CA SER A 32 -25.28 -4.27 -39.42
C SER A 32 -24.70 -3.91 -38.05
N SER A 33 -25.55 -3.61 -37.11
CA SER A 33 -25.17 -3.35 -35.73
C SER A 33 -26.08 -4.06 -34.75
N ILE A 34 -25.58 -4.32 -33.56
CA ILE A 34 -26.36 -4.76 -32.40
C ILE A 34 -27.03 -3.50 -31.82
N ILE A 35 -28.37 -3.48 -31.82
CA ILE A 35 -29.15 -2.32 -31.42
C ILE A 35 -29.82 -2.46 -30.05
N SER A 36 -29.93 -3.69 -29.54
CA SER A 36 -30.41 -3.94 -28.20
C SER A 36 -29.94 -5.29 -27.69
N THR A 37 -30.00 -5.44 -26.38
CA THR A 37 -29.71 -6.69 -25.68
C THR A 37 -30.84 -7.01 -24.71
N SER A 38 -31.10 -8.29 -24.48
CA SER A 38 -32.04 -8.79 -23.48
C SER A 38 -31.37 -9.78 -22.55
N GLY A 39 -31.91 -9.88 -21.34
CA GLY A 39 -31.42 -10.77 -20.29
C GLY A 39 -31.52 -10.12 -18.92
N ASN A 40 -31.34 -10.90 -17.86
CA ASN A 40 -31.35 -10.38 -16.49
C ASN A 40 -29.96 -10.47 -15.83
N LYS A 41 -29.54 -11.68 -15.43
CA LYS A 41 -28.18 -11.90 -14.85
C LYS A 41 -27.09 -12.07 -15.92
N LYS A 42 -27.48 -12.49 -17.10
CA LYS A 42 -26.63 -12.62 -18.30
C LYS A 42 -27.43 -12.24 -19.54
N VAL A 43 -26.71 -11.87 -20.60
CA VAL A 43 -27.34 -11.71 -21.90
C VAL A 43 -27.89 -13.07 -22.38
N ASN A 44 -29.08 -13.04 -22.96
CA ASN A 44 -29.68 -14.22 -23.58
C ASN A 44 -30.11 -13.97 -25.02
N GLN A 45 -30.23 -12.71 -25.43
CA GLN A 45 -30.70 -12.33 -26.75
C GLN A 45 -30.14 -10.99 -27.18
N ILE A 46 -29.92 -10.82 -28.49
CA ILE A 46 -29.58 -9.53 -29.12
C ILE A 46 -30.50 -9.26 -30.28
N GLU A 47 -30.69 -7.99 -30.54
CA GLU A 47 -31.34 -7.51 -31.79
C GLU A 47 -30.25 -6.95 -32.71
N VAL A 48 -30.25 -7.39 -33.96
CA VAL A 48 -29.32 -6.94 -35.02
C VAL A 48 -30.12 -6.31 -36.12
N GLN A 49 -29.72 -5.13 -36.57
CA GLN A 49 -30.37 -4.41 -37.66
C GLN A 49 -29.33 -3.82 -38.61
N LYS A 50 -29.71 -3.69 -39.89
CA LYS A 50 -28.86 -3.05 -40.90
C LYS A 50 -28.69 -1.57 -40.63
N VAL A 51 -27.55 -1.02 -41.02
CA VAL A 51 -27.18 0.38 -40.91
C VAL A 51 -27.05 0.97 -42.32
N ASP A 52 -27.77 2.04 -42.58
CA ASP A 52 -27.49 2.91 -43.74
C ASP A 52 -26.42 3.93 -43.33
N ARG A 53 -25.21 3.71 -43.81
CA ARG A 53 -24.03 4.55 -43.45
C ARG A 53 -24.12 5.96 -44.04
N LYS A 54 -24.82 6.13 -45.17
CA LYS A 54 -24.96 7.46 -45.79
C LYS A 54 -25.89 8.36 -45.00
N GLN A 55 -26.93 7.78 -44.45
CA GLN A 55 -27.93 8.50 -43.65
C GLN A 55 -27.64 8.38 -42.15
N ASN A 56 -26.72 7.51 -41.78
CA ASN A 56 -26.42 7.15 -40.39
C ASN A 56 -27.68 6.72 -39.61
N GLU A 57 -28.51 5.90 -40.26
CA GLU A 57 -29.78 5.44 -39.73
C GLU A 57 -29.90 3.90 -39.79
N LEU A 58 -30.77 3.37 -38.94
CA LEU A 58 -31.15 1.97 -38.99
C LEU A 58 -32.12 1.72 -40.14
N SER A 59 -31.91 0.62 -40.87
CA SER A 59 -32.73 0.26 -42.05
C SER A 59 -33.08 -1.23 -42.03
N GLY A 60 -34.10 -1.62 -42.76
CA GLY A 60 -34.52 -3.01 -42.92
C GLY A 60 -35.11 -3.65 -41.63
N GLU A 61 -35.33 -4.95 -41.71
CA GLU A 61 -35.91 -5.72 -40.62
C GLU A 61 -34.90 -5.97 -39.47
N CYS A 62 -35.43 -5.98 -38.27
CA CYS A 62 -34.68 -6.34 -37.06
C CYS A 62 -34.60 -7.86 -36.93
N ILE A 63 -33.42 -8.41 -36.74
CA ILE A 63 -33.18 -9.84 -36.57
C ILE A 63 -32.84 -10.10 -35.12
N THR A 64 -33.58 -11.01 -34.50
CA THR A 64 -33.30 -11.44 -33.13
C THR A 64 -32.42 -12.71 -33.14
N LEU A 65 -31.34 -12.71 -32.32
CA LEU A 65 -30.42 -13.83 -32.15
C LEU A 65 -30.34 -14.21 -30.68
N ASP A 66 -30.45 -15.50 -30.41
CA ASP A 66 -30.17 -16.05 -29.07
C ASP A 66 -28.65 -16.15 -28.86
N VAL A 67 -28.16 -15.56 -27.78
CA VAL A 67 -26.73 -15.51 -27.44
C VAL A 67 -26.52 -15.61 -25.93
N ASP A 68 -25.42 -16.17 -25.53
CA ASP A 68 -25.00 -16.25 -24.11
C ASP A 68 -23.79 -15.35 -23.80
N CYS A 69 -23.16 -14.81 -24.84
CA CYS A 69 -22.01 -13.91 -24.74
C CYS A 69 -21.97 -12.95 -25.94
N ILE A 70 -21.53 -11.72 -25.70
CA ILE A 70 -21.23 -10.73 -26.73
C ILE A 70 -19.78 -10.30 -26.57
N LEU A 71 -19.00 -10.43 -27.64
CA LEU A 71 -17.62 -9.94 -27.70
C LEU A 71 -17.59 -8.65 -28.51
N MET A 72 -17.27 -7.55 -27.84
CA MET A 72 -17.19 -6.23 -28.46
C MET A 72 -15.77 -5.93 -28.94
N SER A 73 -15.65 -5.51 -30.19
CA SER A 73 -14.40 -5.03 -30.78
C SER A 73 -14.66 -3.68 -31.45
N GLY A 74 -14.43 -2.59 -30.71
CA GLY A 74 -14.74 -1.22 -31.14
C GLY A 74 -13.64 -0.56 -31.98
N GLY A 75 -12.54 -1.25 -32.28
CA GLY A 75 -11.38 -0.69 -32.99
C GLY A 75 -10.21 -0.37 -32.06
N TRP A 76 -9.27 0.41 -32.59
CA TRP A 76 -8.00 0.75 -31.93
C TRP A 76 -7.85 2.27 -31.80
N ASN A 77 -7.47 2.73 -30.63
CA ASN A 77 -7.07 4.12 -30.40
C ASN A 77 -5.55 4.22 -30.37
N PRO A 78 -4.95 5.21 -31.06
CA PRO A 78 -3.55 5.54 -30.90
C PRO A 78 -3.20 5.86 -29.43
N ALA A 79 -2.07 5.38 -28.93
CA ALA A 79 -1.61 5.65 -27.58
C ALA A 79 -0.91 7.02 -27.50
N VAL A 80 -1.70 8.09 -27.59
CA VAL A 80 -1.20 9.48 -27.72
C VAL A 80 -0.93 10.17 -26.38
N GLN A 81 -0.94 9.46 -25.26
CA GLN A 81 -0.85 10.06 -23.93
C GLN A 81 0.47 10.81 -23.70
N LEU A 82 1.61 10.24 -24.10
CA LEU A 82 2.92 10.90 -23.93
C LEU A 82 3.03 12.15 -24.80
N PHE A 83 2.52 12.08 -26.03
CA PHE A 83 2.45 13.24 -26.91
C PHE A 83 1.57 14.34 -26.33
N SER A 84 0.40 13.99 -25.82
CA SER A 84 -0.52 14.93 -25.19
C SER A 84 0.04 15.51 -23.88
N GLN A 85 0.72 14.71 -23.07
CA GLN A 85 1.38 15.16 -21.82
C GLN A 85 2.56 16.09 -22.11
N SER A 86 3.25 15.94 -23.24
CA SER A 86 4.27 16.89 -23.72
C SER A 86 3.69 18.16 -24.35
N ARG A 87 2.39 18.39 -24.19
CA ARG A 87 1.61 19.52 -24.73
C ARG A 87 1.41 19.51 -26.24
N GLY A 88 1.72 18.44 -26.93
CA GLY A 88 1.40 18.24 -28.35
C GLY A 88 -0.10 18.35 -28.61
N LYS A 89 -0.47 18.91 -29.74
CA LYS A 89 -1.87 19.09 -30.12
C LYS A 89 -2.36 17.90 -30.92
N LEU A 90 -3.55 17.42 -30.58
CA LEU A 90 -4.22 16.33 -31.27
C LEU A 90 -5.24 16.89 -32.27
N ARG A 91 -5.46 16.15 -33.37
CA ARG A 91 -6.57 16.35 -34.29
C ARG A 91 -7.45 15.10 -34.36
N TYR A 92 -8.72 15.27 -34.63
CA TYR A 92 -9.61 14.14 -34.87
C TYR A 92 -9.47 13.64 -36.30
N ASP A 93 -9.22 12.34 -36.46
CA ASP A 93 -9.19 11.69 -37.78
C ASP A 93 -10.51 10.97 -38.04
N LYS A 94 -11.25 11.46 -39.05
CA LYS A 94 -12.58 10.93 -39.38
C LYS A 94 -12.54 9.53 -39.97
N VAL A 95 -11.42 9.12 -40.56
CA VAL A 95 -11.28 7.77 -41.14
C VAL A 95 -11.04 6.77 -40.03
N LEU A 96 -10.21 7.12 -39.07
CA LEU A 96 -9.88 6.27 -37.90
C LEU A 96 -10.91 6.42 -36.77
N ASN A 97 -11.78 7.44 -36.81
CA ASN A 97 -12.69 7.81 -35.72
C ASN A 97 -11.98 7.95 -34.36
N THR A 98 -10.80 8.57 -34.36
CA THR A 98 -10.00 8.76 -33.16
C THR A 98 -9.09 9.98 -33.27
N PHE A 99 -8.44 10.32 -32.16
CA PHE A 99 -7.46 11.41 -32.11
C PHE A 99 -6.06 10.91 -32.48
N VAL A 100 -5.38 11.65 -33.34
CA VAL A 100 -4.00 11.42 -33.76
C VAL A 100 -3.13 12.66 -33.49
N PRO A 101 -1.80 12.51 -33.38
CA PRO A 101 -0.88 13.65 -33.26
C PRO A 101 -1.03 14.66 -34.41
N ASP A 102 -0.93 15.96 -34.10
CA ASP A 102 -0.97 17.05 -35.07
C ASP A 102 0.24 17.99 -34.94
N LYS A 103 0.26 18.87 -33.92
CA LYS A 103 1.31 19.86 -33.76
C LYS A 103 2.26 19.49 -32.62
N LEU A 104 3.54 19.42 -32.93
CA LEU A 104 4.61 19.24 -31.98
C LEU A 104 4.87 20.53 -31.18
N ILE A 105 5.22 20.40 -29.92
CA ILE A 105 5.65 21.51 -29.04
C ILE A 105 7.07 21.27 -28.56
N GLN A 106 7.47 20.01 -28.47
CA GLN A 106 8.82 19.59 -28.08
C GLN A 106 9.45 18.80 -29.24
N ASP A 107 10.78 18.66 -29.21
CA ASP A 107 11.50 17.84 -30.19
C ASP A 107 11.18 16.36 -29.92
N GLN A 108 10.27 15.81 -30.69
CA GLN A 108 9.80 14.45 -30.61
C GLN A 108 9.29 13.96 -31.95
N ILE A 109 9.37 12.68 -32.19
CA ILE A 109 8.84 12.02 -33.39
C ILE A 109 7.83 10.97 -32.95
N ILE A 110 6.68 10.96 -33.59
CA ILE A 110 5.61 10.00 -33.30
C ILE A 110 5.51 9.02 -34.46
N ILE A 111 5.66 7.73 -34.15
CA ILE A 111 5.70 6.66 -35.13
C ILE A 111 4.71 5.54 -34.77
N GLY A 112 4.43 4.71 -35.75
CA GLY A 112 3.67 3.48 -35.56
C GLY A 112 2.19 3.73 -35.25
N CYS A 113 1.62 2.83 -34.47
CA CYS A 113 0.22 2.91 -34.06
C CYS A 113 -0.11 4.19 -33.28
N ASN A 114 0.88 4.78 -32.61
CA ASN A 114 0.71 6.06 -31.91
C ASN A 114 0.46 7.22 -32.87
N ASN A 115 0.83 7.10 -34.13
CA ASN A 115 0.57 8.05 -35.21
C ASN A 115 -0.61 7.62 -36.11
N GLY A 116 -1.41 6.65 -35.67
CA GLY A 116 -2.57 6.15 -36.41
C GLY A 116 -2.23 5.20 -37.56
N CYS A 117 -0.98 4.74 -37.68
CA CYS A 117 -0.60 3.73 -38.68
C CYS A 117 -0.63 2.33 -38.06
N PHE A 118 -1.54 1.48 -38.54
CA PHE A 118 -1.71 0.11 -38.04
C PHE A 118 -1.13 -0.96 -38.97
N ASP A 119 -0.44 -0.56 -40.04
CA ASP A 119 0.23 -1.44 -41.00
C ASP A 119 1.66 -1.71 -40.52
N LEU A 120 2.01 -2.98 -40.26
CA LEU A 120 3.31 -3.36 -39.71
C LEU A 120 4.47 -3.00 -40.65
N THR A 121 4.35 -3.27 -41.94
CA THR A 121 5.41 -2.99 -42.91
C THR A 121 5.69 -1.50 -43.05
N LYS A 122 4.64 -0.69 -43.12
CA LYS A 122 4.77 0.77 -43.12
C LYS A 122 5.40 1.29 -41.83
N ASN A 123 5.00 0.74 -40.70
CA ASN A 123 5.55 1.12 -39.40
C ASN A 123 7.04 0.81 -39.27
N LEU A 124 7.47 -0.37 -39.70
CA LEU A 124 8.89 -0.75 -39.68
C LEU A 124 9.73 0.19 -40.55
N ASN A 125 9.28 0.44 -41.79
CA ASN A 125 10.00 1.31 -42.72
C ASN A 125 10.05 2.75 -42.22
N HIS A 126 8.91 3.30 -41.76
CA HIS A 126 8.83 4.66 -41.21
C HIS A 126 9.69 4.81 -39.96
N SER A 127 9.58 3.88 -39.01
CA SER A 127 10.36 3.92 -37.76
C SER A 127 11.86 3.87 -38.01
N TYR A 128 12.29 3.05 -38.96
CA TYR A 128 13.71 2.96 -39.34
C TYR A 128 14.19 4.26 -39.96
N GLN A 129 13.40 4.83 -40.88
CA GLN A 129 13.76 6.08 -41.54
C GLN A 129 13.85 7.26 -40.55
N GLU A 130 12.90 7.33 -39.61
CA GLU A 130 12.92 8.37 -38.57
C GLU A 130 14.09 8.22 -37.58
N GLY A 131 14.49 6.97 -37.28
CA GLY A 131 15.71 6.71 -36.52
C GLY A 131 16.97 7.18 -37.24
N LEU A 132 17.06 6.96 -38.55
CA LEU A 132 18.16 7.47 -39.38
C LEU A 132 18.17 9.01 -39.42
N ASN A 133 17.01 9.64 -39.56
CA ASN A 133 16.89 11.10 -39.56
C ASN A 133 17.35 11.67 -38.20
N ALA A 134 16.89 11.11 -37.09
CA ALA A 134 17.32 11.53 -35.76
C ALA A 134 18.84 11.39 -35.53
N ALA A 135 19.45 10.31 -36.03
CA ALA A 135 20.90 10.14 -35.96
C ALA A 135 21.64 11.22 -36.75
N LYS A 136 21.18 11.55 -37.95
CA LYS A 136 21.75 12.60 -38.79
C LYS A 136 21.63 14.00 -38.14
N ASP A 137 20.47 14.27 -37.55
CA ASP A 137 20.23 15.55 -36.85
C ASP A 137 21.17 15.74 -35.65
N LEU A 138 21.62 14.64 -35.06
CA LEU A 138 22.61 14.60 -33.98
C LEU A 138 24.07 14.48 -34.49
N ASN A 139 24.30 14.61 -35.81
CA ASN A 139 25.61 14.52 -36.47
C ASN A 139 26.29 13.13 -36.34
N TYR A 140 25.50 12.06 -36.25
CA TYR A 140 26.05 10.72 -36.38
C TYR A 140 25.98 10.21 -37.82
N GLU A 141 26.97 9.38 -38.20
CA GLU A 141 26.89 8.66 -39.47
C GLU A 141 25.73 7.67 -39.43
N ALA A 142 24.86 7.76 -40.42
CA ALA A 142 23.71 6.89 -40.52
C ALA A 142 24.06 5.63 -41.35
N ALA A 143 23.57 4.48 -40.93
CA ALA A 143 23.63 3.23 -41.70
C ALA A 143 22.83 3.33 -43.00
N ASP A 144 23.05 2.36 -43.92
CA ASP A 144 22.28 2.26 -45.15
C ASP A 144 20.79 2.07 -44.86
N SER A 145 19.95 2.57 -45.74
CA SER A 145 18.50 2.43 -45.60
C SER A 145 18.07 0.96 -45.81
N ILE A 146 17.28 0.45 -44.89
CA ILE A 146 16.62 -0.85 -45.01
C ILE A 146 15.17 -0.61 -45.43
N ASN A 147 14.66 -1.39 -46.37
CA ASN A 147 13.27 -1.32 -46.78
C ASN A 147 12.65 -2.73 -46.58
N TRP A 148 11.82 -2.85 -45.58
CA TRP A 148 11.09 -4.09 -45.31
C TRP A 148 9.99 -4.28 -46.32
N LYS A 149 9.87 -5.50 -46.85
CA LYS A 149 8.75 -5.92 -47.72
C LYS A 149 7.98 -6.98 -46.95
N GLY A 150 6.73 -6.66 -46.59
CA GLY A 150 5.81 -7.58 -45.94
C GLY A 150 4.74 -8.09 -46.95
N GLU A 151 3.94 -9.05 -46.53
CA GLU A 151 2.68 -9.36 -47.20
C GLU A 151 1.72 -8.17 -47.04
N GLU A 152 0.85 -7.95 -48.04
CA GLU A 152 -0.20 -6.94 -47.97
C GLU A 152 -1.09 -7.23 -46.76
N GLU A 153 -1.06 -6.34 -45.78
CA GLU A 153 -1.96 -6.39 -44.63
C GLU A 153 -3.38 -6.04 -45.05
N ILE A 154 -4.35 -6.46 -44.24
CA ILE A 154 -5.74 -6.10 -44.43
C ILE A 154 -5.87 -4.59 -44.27
N SER A 155 -6.12 -3.90 -45.38
CA SER A 155 -6.31 -2.45 -45.35
C SER A 155 -7.69 -2.11 -44.81
N PHE A 156 -7.73 -1.36 -43.72
CA PHE A 156 -8.96 -0.76 -43.19
C PHE A 156 -9.19 0.59 -43.87
N THR A 157 -9.74 0.56 -45.06
CA THR A 157 -9.96 1.77 -45.87
C THR A 157 -11.28 2.47 -45.53
N GLU A 158 -12.16 1.83 -44.79
CA GLU A 158 -13.45 2.40 -44.41
C GLU A 158 -13.52 2.59 -42.89
N SER A 159 -13.94 3.81 -42.49
CA SER A 159 -14.27 4.07 -41.11
C SER A 159 -15.41 3.16 -40.63
N SER A 160 -15.38 2.79 -39.35
CA SER A 160 -16.62 2.35 -38.70
C SER A 160 -17.69 3.45 -38.77
N VAL A 161 -18.94 3.09 -38.55
CA VAL A 161 -20.01 4.08 -38.39
C VAL A 161 -19.67 5.00 -37.22
N GLU A 162 -20.06 6.26 -37.28
CA GLU A 162 -19.84 7.19 -36.15
C GLU A 162 -20.32 6.57 -34.84
N PRO A 163 -19.53 6.60 -33.78
CA PRO A 163 -19.73 5.73 -32.61
C PRO A 163 -21.09 5.85 -31.93
N TYR A 164 -21.74 7.00 -32.08
CA TYR A 164 -22.93 7.31 -31.31
C TYR A 164 -24.26 6.96 -31.99
N MET A 165 -24.30 6.89 -33.32
CA MET A 165 -25.56 7.13 -34.07
C MET A 165 -26.41 5.87 -34.32
N LEU A 166 -26.12 4.76 -33.67
CA LEU A 166 -26.87 3.53 -33.90
C LEU A 166 -28.07 3.41 -32.96
N GLY A 167 -29.20 3.79 -33.50
CA GLY A 167 -30.51 3.65 -32.89
C GLY A 167 -31.03 4.93 -32.26
N LYS A 168 -31.98 5.55 -32.93
CA LYS A 168 -32.78 6.67 -32.40
C LYS A 168 -33.69 6.26 -31.22
N LYS A 169 -33.42 5.16 -30.51
CA LYS A 169 -34.14 4.87 -29.28
C LYS A 169 -33.75 5.96 -28.28
N LYS A 170 -34.76 6.77 -27.90
CA LYS A 170 -34.60 7.83 -26.90
C LYS A 170 -33.83 7.26 -25.69
N VAL A 171 -32.74 7.91 -25.32
CA VAL A 171 -32.08 7.67 -24.04
C VAL A 171 -33.09 8.06 -22.97
N THR A 172 -33.75 7.07 -22.39
CA THR A 172 -34.79 7.26 -21.38
C THR A 172 -34.22 6.90 -20.02
N LYS A 173 -34.81 7.46 -18.95
CA LYS A 173 -34.49 7.05 -17.57
C LYS A 173 -34.69 5.54 -17.44
N GLY A 174 -33.60 4.82 -17.14
CA GLY A 174 -33.57 3.36 -17.02
C GLY A 174 -33.02 2.60 -18.22
N SER A 175 -32.77 3.24 -19.38
CA SER A 175 -32.01 2.63 -20.46
C SER A 175 -30.49 2.73 -20.13
N LYS A 176 -29.83 1.58 -20.00
CA LYS A 176 -28.39 1.54 -19.67
C LYS A 176 -27.56 1.51 -20.97
N HIS A 177 -27.41 2.65 -21.62
CA HIS A 177 -26.47 2.81 -22.73
C HIS A 177 -25.10 3.22 -22.15
N PHE A 178 -24.29 2.24 -21.76
CA PHE A 178 -23.01 2.50 -21.14
C PHE A 178 -22.03 3.19 -22.09
N ILE A 179 -21.44 4.27 -21.61
CA ILE A 179 -20.33 5.00 -22.23
C ILE A 179 -19.02 4.56 -21.59
N ASP A 180 -18.99 4.50 -20.26
CA ASP A 180 -17.83 4.09 -19.47
C ASP A 180 -18.22 2.92 -18.58
N PHE A 181 -17.68 1.74 -18.90
CA PHE A 181 -17.95 0.50 -18.14
C PHE A 181 -17.22 0.45 -16.80
N GLN A 182 -16.10 1.15 -16.67
CA GLN A 182 -15.34 1.16 -15.42
C GLN A 182 -16.04 1.97 -14.32
N ASN A 183 -16.68 3.07 -14.72
CA ASN A 183 -17.31 3.99 -13.77
C ASN A 183 -18.85 3.98 -13.90
N ASP A 184 -19.42 3.01 -14.62
CA ASP A 184 -20.86 2.86 -14.84
C ASP A 184 -21.55 4.11 -15.41
N VAL A 185 -20.83 4.92 -16.22
CA VAL A 185 -21.39 6.13 -16.82
C VAL A 185 -22.19 5.78 -18.06
N THR A 186 -23.41 6.26 -18.12
CA THR A 186 -24.34 6.04 -19.22
C THR A 186 -24.50 7.28 -20.10
N ALA A 187 -25.10 7.12 -21.28
CA ALA A 187 -25.48 8.25 -22.12
C ALA A 187 -26.41 9.22 -21.38
N ALA A 188 -27.29 8.71 -20.52
CA ALA A 188 -28.18 9.54 -19.70
C ALA A 188 -27.42 10.48 -18.76
N ASP A 189 -26.29 10.03 -18.20
CA ASP A 189 -25.46 10.86 -17.35
C ASP A 189 -24.78 11.99 -18.13
N ILE A 190 -24.34 11.71 -19.36
CA ILE A 190 -23.80 12.75 -20.25
C ILE A 190 -24.88 13.78 -20.59
N PHE A 191 -26.08 13.33 -20.97
CA PHE A 191 -27.22 14.25 -21.24
C PHE A 191 -27.57 15.09 -20.00
N LEU A 192 -27.55 14.48 -18.82
CA LEU A 192 -27.78 15.19 -17.55
C LEU A 192 -26.73 16.27 -17.33
N ALA A 193 -25.43 15.90 -17.44
CA ALA A 193 -24.34 16.84 -17.30
C ALA A 193 -24.49 18.06 -18.22
N GLN A 194 -24.82 17.83 -19.49
CA GLN A 194 -25.01 18.91 -20.47
C GLN A 194 -26.23 19.80 -20.12
N ARG A 195 -27.33 19.20 -19.70
CA ARG A 195 -28.52 19.92 -19.24
C ARG A 195 -28.23 20.80 -18.02
N GLU A 196 -27.35 20.38 -17.14
CA GLU A 196 -26.93 21.12 -15.95
C GLU A 196 -25.81 22.14 -16.22
N GLY A 197 -25.42 22.30 -17.49
CA GLY A 197 -24.49 23.35 -17.94
C GLY A 197 -23.02 22.96 -17.95
N TYR A 198 -22.67 21.68 -17.77
CA TYR A 198 -21.27 21.19 -17.87
C TYR A 198 -20.89 20.96 -19.35
N ILE A 199 -20.75 22.05 -20.12
CA ILE A 199 -20.53 22.02 -21.56
C ILE A 199 -19.15 21.50 -21.96
N SER A 200 -18.11 21.89 -21.20
CA SER A 200 -16.75 21.49 -21.50
C SER A 200 -16.53 20.01 -21.21
N VAL A 201 -15.78 19.33 -22.07
CA VAL A 201 -15.45 17.91 -21.89
C VAL A 201 -14.75 17.64 -20.56
N GLU A 202 -13.88 18.54 -20.09
CA GLU A 202 -13.19 18.41 -18.81
C GLU A 202 -14.13 18.55 -17.60
N HIS A 203 -15.17 19.36 -17.70
CA HIS A 203 -16.20 19.48 -16.67
C HIS A 203 -17.15 18.29 -16.70
N THR A 204 -17.60 17.87 -17.88
CA THR A 204 -18.41 16.65 -18.05
C THR A 204 -17.70 15.43 -17.47
N LYS A 205 -16.40 15.29 -17.76
CA LYS A 205 -15.55 14.23 -17.17
C LYS A 205 -15.60 14.24 -15.64
N ARG A 206 -15.44 15.39 -15.00
CA ARG A 206 -15.44 15.50 -13.53
C ARG A 206 -16.81 15.28 -12.91
N TYR A 207 -17.86 15.73 -13.58
CA TYR A 207 -19.23 15.56 -13.11
C TYR A 207 -19.67 14.09 -13.18
N THR A 208 -19.35 13.39 -14.27
CA THR A 208 -19.78 12.01 -14.53
C THR A 208 -18.78 10.93 -14.16
N THR A 209 -17.53 11.30 -13.88
CA THR A 209 -16.36 10.40 -13.74
C THR A 209 -15.96 9.68 -15.04
N THR A 210 -16.52 10.04 -16.20
CA THR A 210 -16.15 9.44 -17.49
C THR A 210 -14.66 9.58 -17.77
N GLY A 211 -14.00 8.48 -18.11
CA GLY A 211 -12.58 8.45 -18.47
C GLY A 211 -11.64 8.72 -17.32
N MET A 212 -12.08 8.53 -16.09
CA MET A 212 -11.25 8.60 -14.88
C MET A 212 -10.69 7.23 -14.49
N GLY A 213 -9.83 7.24 -13.47
CA GLY A 213 -9.26 6.01 -12.88
C GLY A 213 -8.28 5.30 -13.82
N THR A 214 -8.16 3.99 -13.65
CA THR A 214 -7.14 3.18 -14.33
C THR A 214 -7.34 3.05 -15.83
N ASP A 215 -8.58 3.17 -16.33
CA ASP A 215 -8.87 3.15 -17.76
C ASP A 215 -8.41 4.43 -18.48
N GLN A 216 -8.41 5.58 -17.83
CA GLN A 216 -8.08 6.88 -18.41
C GLN A 216 -8.84 7.19 -19.71
N GLY A 217 -10.05 6.62 -19.85
CA GLY A 217 -10.91 6.83 -21.00
C GLY A 217 -10.51 6.08 -22.27
N LYS A 218 -9.68 5.05 -22.19
CA LYS A 218 -9.26 4.24 -23.36
C LYS A 218 -10.44 3.66 -24.11
N THR A 219 -11.48 3.24 -23.40
CA THR A 219 -12.69 2.66 -23.98
C THR A 219 -13.87 3.63 -24.07
N SER A 220 -13.88 4.70 -23.30
CA SER A 220 -15.04 5.59 -23.14
C SER A 220 -14.91 6.94 -23.84
N ASN A 221 -13.71 7.54 -23.92
CA ASN A 221 -13.57 8.94 -24.34
C ASN A 221 -14.11 9.24 -25.73
N VAL A 222 -13.82 8.41 -26.73
CA VAL A 222 -14.30 8.64 -28.10
C VAL A 222 -15.82 8.61 -28.16
N ASN A 223 -16.45 7.66 -27.46
CA ASN A 223 -17.92 7.56 -27.41
C ASN A 223 -18.55 8.75 -26.67
N ALA A 224 -17.96 9.18 -25.56
CA ALA A 224 -18.43 10.35 -24.83
C ALA A 224 -18.35 11.64 -25.67
N LEU A 225 -17.24 11.82 -26.39
CA LEU A 225 -17.05 12.99 -27.27
C LEU A 225 -17.97 12.97 -28.47
N ALA A 226 -18.21 11.80 -29.07
CA ALA A 226 -19.20 11.67 -30.17
C ALA A 226 -20.62 12.01 -29.69
N LEU A 227 -20.99 11.59 -28.47
CA LEU A 227 -22.28 11.94 -27.88
C LEU A 227 -22.39 13.44 -27.60
N MET A 228 -21.34 14.06 -27.04
CA MET A 228 -21.31 15.51 -26.85
C MET A 228 -21.34 16.29 -28.16
N SER A 229 -20.64 15.81 -29.20
CA SER A 229 -20.69 16.33 -30.56
C SER A 229 -22.13 16.38 -31.07
N HIS A 230 -22.87 15.30 -30.89
CA HIS A 230 -24.28 15.23 -31.26
C HIS A 230 -25.15 16.20 -30.43
N ILE A 231 -24.99 16.27 -29.14
CA ILE A 231 -25.78 17.16 -28.26
C ILE A 231 -25.54 18.63 -28.60
N HIS A 232 -24.33 19.02 -28.96
CA HIS A 232 -23.97 20.40 -29.26
C HIS A 232 -24.05 20.75 -30.73
N GLU A 233 -24.36 19.78 -31.59
CA GLU A 233 -24.38 19.93 -33.05
C GLU A 233 -23.06 20.51 -33.60
N LYS A 234 -21.92 20.05 -33.02
CA LYS A 234 -20.56 20.48 -33.36
C LYS A 234 -19.71 19.28 -33.76
N PRO A 235 -18.72 19.47 -34.65
CA PRO A 235 -17.74 18.42 -34.94
C PRO A 235 -16.97 18.00 -33.70
N VAL A 236 -16.52 16.74 -33.65
CA VAL A 236 -15.79 16.17 -32.49
C VAL A 236 -14.50 16.95 -32.16
N ASP A 237 -13.83 17.45 -33.18
CA ASP A 237 -12.61 18.28 -33.02
C ASP A 237 -12.88 19.61 -32.32
N GLU A 238 -14.09 20.19 -32.47
CA GLU A 238 -14.50 21.40 -31.75
C GLU A 238 -14.95 21.13 -30.30
N ILE A 239 -15.40 19.93 -30.00
CA ILE A 239 -15.69 19.51 -28.61
C ILE A 239 -14.40 19.44 -27.82
N GLY A 240 -13.29 19.07 -28.48
CA GLY A 240 -11.98 18.86 -27.86
C GLY A 240 -11.77 17.45 -27.31
N HIS A 241 -10.78 17.30 -26.51
CA HIS A 241 -10.43 16.03 -25.86
C HIS A 241 -10.01 16.25 -24.41
N THR A 242 -10.04 15.19 -23.61
CA THR A 242 -9.58 15.24 -22.22
C THR A 242 -8.06 15.17 -22.15
N THR A 243 -7.47 15.86 -21.17
CA THR A 243 -6.03 15.75 -20.90
C THR A 243 -5.74 14.45 -20.16
N PHE A 244 -4.82 13.66 -20.70
CA PHE A 244 -4.34 12.45 -20.05
C PHE A 244 -3.41 12.80 -18.89
N ARG A 245 -3.57 12.11 -17.75
CA ARG A 245 -2.75 12.30 -16.57
C ARG A 245 -1.84 11.11 -16.33
N PRO A 246 -0.59 11.30 -15.88
CA PRO A 246 0.24 10.19 -15.42
C PRO A 246 -0.33 9.57 -14.13
N PRO A 247 -0.23 8.24 -13.98
CA PRO A 247 0.15 7.26 -14.98
C PRO A 247 -1.02 6.91 -15.89
N PHE A 248 -0.81 6.95 -17.21
CA PHE A 248 -1.83 6.58 -18.19
C PHE A 248 -2.11 5.07 -18.21
N SER A 249 -1.08 4.26 -18.01
CA SER A 249 -1.20 2.82 -17.78
C SER A 249 -1.04 2.52 -16.30
N PRO A 250 -1.79 1.56 -15.75
CA PRO A 250 -1.60 1.13 -14.36
C PRO A 250 -0.14 0.77 -14.10
N GLN A 251 0.42 1.32 -13.01
CA GLN A 251 1.79 1.08 -12.59
C GLN A 251 1.79 0.24 -11.33
N THR A 252 2.68 -0.74 -11.25
CA THR A 252 2.89 -1.49 -10.02
C THR A 252 3.71 -0.67 -9.03
N PHE A 253 3.52 -0.91 -7.75
CA PHE A 253 4.36 -0.30 -6.72
C PHE A 253 5.84 -0.61 -6.93
N GLY A 254 6.18 -1.82 -7.41
CA GLY A 254 7.54 -2.19 -7.74
C GLY A 254 8.18 -1.31 -8.82
N ALA A 255 7.41 -0.91 -9.85
CA ALA A 255 7.89 0.02 -10.89
C ALA A 255 8.11 1.43 -10.33
N ILE A 256 7.22 1.90 -9.43
CA ILE A 256 7.33 3.22 -8.79
C ILE A 256 8.48 3.24 -7.77
N ALA A 257 8.67 2.17 -7.04
CA ALA A 257 9.72 2.04 -6.03
C ALA A 257 11.14 2.19 -6.62
N GLY A 258 11.33 1.84 -7.89
CA GLY A 258 12.61 1.95 -8.58
C GLY A 258 13.70 1.16 -7.89
N ARG A 259 14.68 1.86 -7.26
CA ARG A 259 15.78 1.24 -6.51
C ARG A 259 15.41 0.86 -5.08
N SER A 260 14.28 1.35 -4.56
CA SER A 260 13.79 1.08 -3.20
C SER A 260 13.08 -0.28 -3.17
N VAL A 261 13.85 -1.35 -3.32
CA VAL A 261 13.39 -2.75 -3.30
C VAL A 261 14.06 -3.49 -2.16
N ASP A 262 13.50 -4.62 -1.76
CA ASP A 262 13.97 -5.47 -0.66
C ASP A 262 14.24 -4.64 0.62
N HIS A 263 15.45 -4.71 1.16
CA HIS A 263 15.86 -4.00 2.37
C HIS A 263 15.84 -2.45 2.27
N LEU A 264 15.82 -1.89 1.06
CA LEU A 264 15.64 -0.45 0.86
C LEU A 264 14.17 -0.04 0.85
N PHE A 265 13.28 -0.97 0.50
CA PHE A 265 11.83 -0.76 0.52
C PHE A 265 11.23 -1.00 1.91
N ASP A 266 11.65 -2.10 2.55
CA ASP A 266 11.25 -2.47 3.91
C ASP A 266 12.50 -2.66 4.79
N PRO A 267 13.05 -1.54 5.32
CA PRO A 267 14.29 -1.60 6.07
C PRO A 267 14.11 -2.35 7.39
N GLU A 268 14.99 -3.29 7.64
CA GLU A 268 15.04 -4.00 8.91
C GLU A 268 15.60 -3.10 10.03
N ARG A 269 14.92 -3.06 11.17
CA ARG A 269 15.41 -2.45 12.39
C ARG A 269 16.09 -3.52 13.25
N ARG A 270 17.28 -3.21 13.72
CA ARG A 270 18.14 -4.15 14.46
C ARG A 270 18.61 -3.51 15.76
N THR A 271 18.61 -4.29 16.83
CA THR A 271 19.19 -3.84 18.10
C THR A 271 20.71 -3.77 18.02
N SER A 272 21.37 -3.10 18.95
CA SER A 272 22.83 -3.06 19.04
C SER A 272 23.46 -4.43 19.34
N ILE A 273 22.65 -5.40 19.80
CA ILE A 273 23.05 -6.77 20.12
C ILE A 273 22.81 -7.73 18.95
N HIS A 274 22.07 -7.32 17.94
CA HIS A 274 21.62 -8.19 16.83
C HIS A 274 22.72 -9.07 16.24
N LYS A 275 23.92 -8.50 16.01
CA LYS A 275 25.04 -9.26 15.45
C LYS A 275 25.47 -10.42 16.36
N TRP A 276 25.46 -10.21 17.68
CA TRP A 276 25.74 -11.29 18.65
C TRP A 276 24.68 -12.39 18.58
N HIS A 277 23.40 -12.02 18.45
CA HIS A 277 22.31 -12.99 18.31
C HIS A 277 22.48 -13.86 17.06
N VAL A 278 22.83 -13.25 15.91
CA VAL A 278 23.12 -13.99 14.67
C VAL A 278 24.31 -14.93 14.86
N GLU A 279 25.41 -14.46 15.46
CA GLU A 279 26.64 -15.26 15.74
C GLU A 279 26.34 -16.43 16.69
N ASN A 280 25.29 -16.36 17.50
CA ASN A 280 24.84 -17.39 18.43
C ASN A 280 23.62 -18.17 17.98
N ASN A 281 23.32 -18.16 16.67
CA ASN A 281 22.29 -18.94 16.02
C ASN A 281 20.85 -18.66 16.55
N ALA A 282 20.55 -17.44 16.98
CA ALA A 282 19.19 -17.08 17.33
C ALA A 282 18.27 -17.23 16.11
N VAL A 283 17.09 -17.78 16.32
CA VAL A 283 15.98 -17.68 15.37
C VAL A 283 15.25 -16.37 15.64
N PHE A 284 14.89 -15.65 14.61
CA PHE A 284 14.27 -14.33 14.74
C PHE A 284 12.78 -14.37 14.39
N GLU A 285 12.03 -13.50 15.03
CA GLU A 285 10.70 -13.08 14.63
C GLU A 285 10.71 -11.61 14.19
N ASP A 286 9.71 -11.24 13.37
CA ASP A 286 9.48 -9.88 12.96
C ASP A 286 8.35 -9.25 13.79
N VAL A 287 8.63 -8.09 14.41
CA VAL A 287 7.63 -7.24 15.04
C VAL A 287 7.69 -5.86 14.41
N GLY A 288 6.79 -5.61 13.44
CA GLY A 288 6.97 -4.53 12.50
C GLY A 288 8.29 -4.73 11.75
N GLN A 289 9.14 -3.71 11.76
CA GLN A 289 10.47 -3.77 11.13
C GLN A 289 11.57 -4.35 12.04
N TRP A 290 11.28 -4.59 13.32
CA TRP A 290 12.27 -5.09 14.26
C TRP A 290 12.50 -6.59 14.11
N LYS A 291 13.79 -6.98 14.01
CA LYS A 291 14.23 -8.38 14.16
C LYS A 291 14.48 -8.66 15.65
N ARG A 292 13.68 -9.53 16.24
CA ARG A 292 13.78 -9.93 17.65
C ARG A 292 14.21 -11.39 17.77
N PRO A 293 15.11 -11.75 18.69
CA PRO A 293 15.38 -13.16 18.97
C PRO A 293 14.10 -13.87 19.46
N TYR A 294 13.66 -14.87 18.71
CA TYR A 294 12.46 -15.64 19.02
C TYR A 294 12.79 -16.77 19.99
N TYR A 295 13.86 -17.51 19.71
CA TYR A 295 14.46 -18.52 20.60
C TYR A 295 15.90 -18.82 20.17
N PHE A 296 16.68 -19.53 21.05
CA PHE A 296 18.07 -19.90 20.80
C PHE A 296 18.22 -21.42 20.77
N PRO A 297 18.14 -22.09 19.61
CA PRO A 297 18.23 -23.55 19.52
C PRO A 297 19.65 -24.04 19.78
N LYS A 298 19.77 -25.18 20.45
CA LYS A 298 20.97 -25.99 20.45
C LYS A 298 20.87 -27.06 19.37
N LYS A 299 21.99 -27.77 19.12
CA LYS A 299 22.04 -28.85 18.14
C LYS A 299 20.94 -29.90 18.42
N ASN A 300 20.11 -30.18 17.40
CA ASN A 300 19.00 -31.11 17.43
C ASN A 300 17.79 -30.70 18.32
N GLU A 301 17.72 -29.47 18.80
CA GLU A 301 16.51 -28.94 19.45
C GLU A 301 15.51 -28.39 18.44
N ASN A 302 14.27 -28.73 18.61
CA ASN A 302 13.15 -28.00 18.00
C ASN A 302 12.76 -26.78 18.87
N ILE A 303 11.81 -25.99 18.45
CA ILE A 303 11.36 -24.79 19.18
C ILE A 303 10.86 -25.15 20.60
N HIS A 304 10.10 -26.22 20.75
CA HIS A 304 9.55 -26.61 22.05
C HIS A 304 10.64 -27.04 23.05
N ASP A 305 11.66 -27.76 22.56
CA ASP A 305 12.79 -28.16 23.39
C ASP A 305 13.63 -26.95 23.83
N ALA A 306 13.90 -26.03 22.90
CA ALA A 306 14.66 -24.81 23.18
C ALA A 306 13.91 -23.91 24.17
N VAL A 307 12.64 -23.61 23.94
CA VAL A 307 11.78 -22.77 24.81
C VAL A 307 11.65 -23.40 26.20
N LYS A 308 11.40 -24.72 26.30
CA LYS A 308 11.38 -25.41 27.59
C LYS A 308 12.66 -25.25 28.36
N ARG A 309 13.81 -25.43 27.71
CA ARG A 309 15.12 -25.26 28.34
C ARG A 309 15.35 -23.83 28.82
N GLU A 310 14.97 -22.84 27.99
CA GLU A 310 15.08 -21.42 28.33
C GLU A 310 14.17 -21.06 29.51
N CYS A 311 12.90 -21.51 29.52
CA CYS A 311 11.99 -21.32 30.65
C CYS A 311 12.56 -21.90 31.96
N LEU A 312 13.07 -23.13 31.92
CA LEU A 312 13.68 -23.77 33.09
C LEU A 312 14.91 -23.02 33.58
N ALA A 313 15.75 -22.46 32.68
CA ALA A 313 16.91 -21.67 33.06
C ALA A 313 16.50 -20.38 33.78
N VAL A 314 15.47 -19.67 33.28
CA VAL A 314 14.93 -18.48 33.94
C VAL A 314 14.34 -18.80 35.30
N ARG A 315 13.55 -19.89 35.43
CA ARG A 315 12.92 -20.28 36.70
C ARG A 315 13.90 -20.74 37.75
N ASN A 316 14.96 -21.45 37.33
CA ASN A 316 15.87 -22.14 38.28
C ASN A 316 17.20 -21.41 38.49
N SER A 317 17.59 -20.48 37.60
CA SER A 317 18.90 -19.85 37.72
C SER A 317 18.90 -18.39 37.21
N LEU A 318 19.25 -18.18 35.94
CA LEU A 318 19.47 -16.86 35.37
C LEU A 318 19.20 -16.88 33.85
N GLY A 319 18.22 -16.10 33.41
CA GLY A 319 17.99 -15.83 31.99
C GLY A 319 18.25 -14.38 31.60
N MET A 320 18.54 -14.15 30.35
CA MET A 320 18.76 -12.81 29.79
C MET A 320 18.06 -12.64 28.46
N LEU A 321 17.27 -11.55 28.33
CA LEU A 321 16.52 -11.18 27.14
C LEU A 321 16.97 -9.82 26.62
N ASP A 322 17.06 -9.68 25.29
CA ASP A 322 17.18 -8.38 24.63
C ASP A 322 15.78 -7.75 24.49
N ALA A 323 15.46 -6.82 25.39
CA ALA A 323 14.20 -6.08 25.42
C ALA A 323 14.32 -4.70 24.76
N SER A 324 15.37 -4.46 23.96
CA SER A 324 15.69 -3.15 23.38
C SER A 324 14.63 -2.63 22.39
N THR A 325 13.78 -3.49 21.86
CA THR A 325 12.77 -3.12 20.86
C THR A 325 11.52 -2.48 21.44
N LEU A 326 11.31 -2.56 22.76
CA LEU A 326 10.21 -1.86 23.43
C LEU A 326 10.28 -0.37 23.15
N GLY A 327 9.14 0.26 22.89
CA GLY A 327 9.07 1.70 22.75
C GLY A 327 9.53 2.39 24.04
N LYS A 328 10.31 3.45 23.91
CA LYS A 328 10.80 4.28 25.02
C LYS A 328 10.59 5.74 24.66
N ILE A 329 9.85 6.45 25.52
CA ILE A 329 9.51 7.86 25.33
C ILE A 329 9.89 8.58 26.63
N ASP A 330 10.77 9.58 26.52
CA ASP A 330 11.02 10.51 27.61
C ASP A 330 10.04 11.69 27.51
N LEU A 331 9.38 12.00 28.63
CA LEU A 331 8.47 13.14 28.74
C LEU A 331 9.09 14.13 29.73
N ARG A 332 9.11 15.40 29.35
CA ARG A 332 9.66 16.49 30.17
C ARG A 332 8.73 17.67 30.19
N GLY A 333 8.70 18.37 31.31
CA GLY A 333 7.92 19.60 31.47
C GLY A 333 7.10 19.59 32.74
N PRO A 334 6.73 20.80 33.25
CA PRO A 334 6.06 20.96 34.54
C PRO A 334 4.66 20.29 34.57
N ASP A 335 4.00 20.16 33.41
CA ASP A 335 2.67 19.57 33.35
C ASP A 335 2.69 18.06 33.09
N THR A 336 3.88 17.40 33.02
CA THR A 336 3.99 15.98 32.63
C THR A 336 3.17 15.07 33.56
N ALA A 337 3.17 15.28 34.87
CA ALA A 337 2.39 14.44 35.77
C ALA A 337 0.86 14.59 35.56
N LYS A 338 0.41 15.78 35.26
CA LYS A 338 -0.99 16.09 34.93
C LYS A 338 -1.36 15.44 33.57
N PHE A 339 -0.51 15.59 32.58
CA PHE A 339 -0.67 14.98 31.26
C PHE A 339 -0.79 13.43 31.36
N LEU A 340 0.09 12.79 32.11
CA LEU A 340 0.04 11.33 32.31
C LEU A 340 -1.25 10.88 33.01
N ASN A 341 -1.81 11.66 33.91
CA ASN A 341 -3.12 11.37 34.52
C ASN A 341 -4.27 11.37 33.51
N MET A 342 -4.13 12.08 32.39
CA MET A 342 -5.15 12.16 31.36
C MET A 342 -4.94 11.08 30.28
N ILE A 343 -3.72 10.56 30.14
CA ILE A 343 -3.34 9.53 29.17
C ILE A 343 -3.62 8.13 29.71
N TYR A 344 -3.31 7.89 30.98
CA TYR A 344 -3.43 6.57 31.60
C TYR A 344 -4.70 6.43 32.47
N THR A 345 -5.10 5.20 32.69
CA THR A 345 -6.22 4.89 33.60
C THR A 345 -5.91 5.15 35.06
N ASN A 346 -4.63 5.18 35.43
CA ASN A 346 -4.19 5.36 36.83
C ASN A 346 -3.47 6.70 37.08
N ALA A 347 -3.29 7.06 38.35
CA ALA A 347 -2.78 8.37 38.78
C ALA A 347 -1.24 8.42 38.82
N TRP A 348 -0.66 9.52 38.33
CA TRP A 348 0.79 9.74 38.23
C TRP A 348 1.29 10.86 39.12
N SER A 349 0.43 11.81 39.50
CA SER A 349 0.81 13.01 40.29
C SER A 349 1.44 12.69 41.64
N LYS A 350 1.09 11.55 42.24
CA LYS A 350 1.62 11.07 43.53
C LYS A 350 2.75 10.04 43.38
N LEU A 351 3.23 9.77 42.15
CA LEU A 351 4.35 8.85 41.96
C LEU A 351 5.62 9.51 42.48
N GLU A 352 6.31 8.86 43.41
CA GLU A 352 7.59 9.34 43.95
C GLU A 352 8.71 9.31 42.92
N ILE A 353 9.64 10.23 42.97
CA ILE A 353 10.87 10.19 42.16
C ILE A 353 11.61 8.88 42.45
N GLY A 354 12.11 8.21 41.42
CA GLY A 354 12.77 6.92 41.51
C GLY A 354 11.80 5.72 41.59
N SER A 355 10.51 5.95 41.40
CA SER A 355 9.46 4.91 41.37
C SER A 355 8.93 4.66 39.98
N CYS A 356 8.57 3.41 39.73
CA CYS A 356 7.93 2.93 38.53
C CYS A 356 6.45 2.62 38.79
N ARG A 357 5.61 2.70 37.75
CA ARG A 357 4.23 2.26 37.80
C ARG A 357 3.85 1.68 36.45
N TYR A 358 3.20 0.50 36.48
CA TYR A 358 2.53 -0.04 35.32
C TYR A 358 1.22 0.70 35.06
N GLY A 359 0.90 0.98 33.82
CA GLY A 359 -0.31 1.69 33.44
C GLY A 359 -0.87 1.19 32.11
N LEU A 360 -2.19 1.30 31.98
CA LEU A 360 -2.94 1.07 30.75
C LEU A 360 -3.36 2.39 30.12
N MET A 361 -3.23 2.46 28.81
CA MET A 361 -3.80 3.50 27.98
C MET A 361 -5.05 2.97 27.28
N CYS A 362 -6.13 3.74 27.31
CA CYS A 362 -7.38 3.41 26.62
C CYS A 362 -7.70 4.45 25.55
N ASN A 363 -8.35 4.01 24.49
CA ASN A 363 -8.93 4.93 23.51
C ASN A 363 -10.21 5.59 24.05
N GLU A 364 -10.84 6.47 23.27
CA GLU A 364 -12.06 7.21 23.61
C GLU A 364 -13.28 6.32 23.88
N HIS A 365 -13.24 5.06 23.50
CA HIS A 365 -14.28 4.06 23.78
C HIS A 365 -13.99 3.21 25.03
N GLY A 366 -12.89 3.51 25.74
CA GLY A 366 -12.47 2.75 26.92
C GLY A 366 -11.78 1.42 26.61
N MET A 367 -11.48 1.14 25.35
CA MET A 367 -10.78 -0.09 24.94
C MET A 367 -9.27 0.06 25.14
N ILE A 368 -8.61 -1.01 25.57
CA ILE A 368 -7.16 -1.04 25.77
C ILE A 368 -6.45 -0.73 24.46
N PHE A 369 -5.61 0.31 24.50
CA PHE A 369 -4.89 0.85 23.36
C PHE A 369 -3.40 0.44 23.36
N ASP A 370 -2.72 0.64 24.51
CA ASP A 370 -1.34 0.19 24.77
C ASP A 370 -1.10 0.14 26.28
N ASP A 371 0.04 -0.39 26.69
CA ASP A 371 0.44 -0.48 28.10
C ASP A 371 1.95 -0.25 28.27
N GLY A 372 2.38 -0.16 29.49
CA GLY A 372 3.80 -0.10 29.81
C GLY A 372 4.11 0.33 31.21
N VAL A 373 5.40 0.40 31.49
CA VAL A 373 5.90 0.90 32.76
C VAL A 373 6.41 2.32 32.59
N THR A 374 5.84 3.26 33.32
CA THR A 374 6.32 4.62 33.37
C THR A 374 7.03 4.89 34.69
N THR A 375 8.17 5.55 34.61
CA THR A 375 9.07 5.81 35.75
C THR A 375 9.27 7.30 35.91
N ARG A 376 9.13 7.82 37.12
CA ARG A 376 9.48 9.21 37.44
C ARG A 376 10.98 9.30 37.73
N LEU A 377 11.74 9.85 36.76
CA LEU A 377 13.19 10.00 36.84
C LEU A 377 13.60 11.26 37.64
N GLY A 378 12.79 12.30 37.56
CA GLY A 378 13.03 13.59 38.20
C GLY A 378 11.71 14.33 38.47
N GLU A 379 11.78 15.57 38.90
CA GLU A 379 10.60 16.36 39.21
C GLU A 379 9.66 16.46 38.00
N ASP A 380 10.20 16.88 36.85
CA ASP A 380 9.49 17.09 35.58
C ASP A 380 9.98 16.17 34.49
N HIS A 381 10.51 15.00 34.84
CA HIS A 381 11.06 14.03 33.90
C HIS A 381 10.52 12.62 34.15
N TYR A 382 9.84 12.07 33.14
CA TYR A 382 9.31 10.72 33.15
C TYR A 382 9.84 9.92 31.96
N HIS A 383 10.02 8.64 32.18
CA HIS A 383 10.40 7.67 31.14
C HIS A 383 9.30 6.63 31.03
N MET A 384 8.61 6.59 29.89
CA MET A 384 7.57 5.61 29.65
C MET A 384 8.03 4.56 28.63
N THR A 385 7.63 3.33 28.87
CA THR A 385 7.77 2.23 27.91
C THR A 385 6.42 1.94 27.27
N THR A 386 6.44 1.37 26.06
CA THR A 386 5.27 0.92 25.31
C THR A 386 5.54 -0.44 24.68
N THR A 387 4.52 -1.07 24.11
CA THR A 387 4.75 -2.24 23.27
C THR A 387 5.66 -1.90 22.10
N THR A 388 6.39 -2.88 21.57
CA THR A 388 7.27 -2.70 20.40
C THR A 388 6.48 -2.17 19.18
N GLY A 389 5.34 -2.79 18.88
CA GLY A 389 4.49 -2.41 17.76
C GLY A 389 3.73 -1.09 17.96
N GLY A 390 3.47 -0.72 19.22
CA GLY A 390 2.71 0.49 19.58
C GLY A 390 3.54 1.76 19.66
N ALA A 391 4.88 1.68 19.69
CA ALA A 391 5.76 2.81 20.01
C ALA A 391 5.49 4.08 19.19
N ALA A 392 5.39 3.96 17.86
CA ALA A 392 5.11 5.11 16.99
C ALA A 392 3.67 5.61 17.13
N ARG A 393 2.70 4.69 17.29
CA ARG A 393 1.29 5.02 17.46
C ARG A 393 1.04 5.78 18.77
N VAL A 394 1.64 5.30 19.86
CA VAL A 394 1.55 6.00 21.16
C VAL A 394 2.18 7.37 21.06
N MET A 395 3.38 7.50 20.50
CA MET A 395 4.04 8.81 20.33
C MET A 395 3.17 9.79 19.55
N SER A 396 2.61 9.36 18.40
CA SER A 396 1.72 10.20 17.60
C SER A 396 0.46 10.61 18.37
N TRP A 397 -0.12 9.70 19.14
CA TRP A 397 -1.31 9.95 19.96
C TRP A 397 -1.04 10.95 21.09
N LEU A 398 0.12 10.87 21.76
CA LEU A 398 0.53 11.85 22.76
C LEU A 398 0.71 13.25 22.14
N GLU A 399 1.36 13.32 20.98
CA GLU A 399 1.57 14.58 20.25
C GLU A 399 0.27 15.18 19.72
N GLU A 400 -0.67 14.33 19.26
CA GLU A 400 -1.99 14.78 18.82
C GLU A 400 -2.70 15.58 19.91
N PHE A 401 -2.80 15.05 21.13
CA PHE A 401 -3.44 15.78 22.23
C PHE A 401 -2.73 17.09 22.58
N LEU A 402 -1.41 17.09 22.59
CA LEU A 402 -0.63 18.30 22.87
C LEU A 402 -0.76 19.35 21.76
N GLN A 403 -1.06 18.96 20.54
CA GLN A 403 -1.17 19.86 19.39
C GLN A 403 -2.62 20.24 19.04
N THR A 404 -3.62 19.60 19.61
CA THR A 404 -5.03 19.85 19.29
C THR A 404 -5.87 20.20 20.51
N GLU A 405 -5.85 19.39 21.57
CA GLU A 405 -6.77 19.51 22.69
C GLU A 405 -6.17 20.27 23.90
N TRP A 406 -4.87 20.04 24.17
CA TRP A 406 -4.23 20.54 25.41
C TRP A 406 -3.05 21.45 25.08
N LEU A 407 -3.32 22.50 24.30
CA LEU A 407 -2.32 23.43 23.76
C LEU A 407 -1.55 24.22 24.82
N ASP A 408 -2.14 24.41 26.00
CA ASP A 408 -1.55 25.17 27.09
C ASP A 408 -0.66 24.31 28.02
N MET A 409 -0.50 22.99 27.73
CA MET A 409 0.35 22.14 28.55
C MET A 409 1.82 22.24 28.15
N GLU A 410 2.68 22.47 29.08
CA GLU A 410 4.12 22.46 28.90
C GLU A 410 4.68 21.05 29.08
N VAL A 411 4.52 20.22 28.04
CA VAL A 411 5.01 18.84 27.98
C VAL A 411 5.73 18.59 26.65
N PHE A 412 6.91 18.00 26.73
CA PHE A 412 7.77 17.68 25.57
C PHE A 412 8.00 16.16 25.52
N CYS A 413 7.50 15.52 24.49
CA CYS A 413 7.67 14.09 24.23
C CYS A 413 8.85 13.86 23.30
N THR A 414 9.70 12.90 23.61
CA THR A 414 10.85 12.54 22.79
C THR A 414 11.00 11.02 22.74
N SER A 415 10.94 10.45 21.51
CA SER A 415 11.25 9.04 21.33
C SER A 415 12.75 8.78 21.57
N VAL A 416 13.05 7.90 22.52
CA VAL A 416 14.41 7.49 22.87
C VAL A 416 14.63 5.99 22.67
N THR A 417 13.78 5.37 21.87
CA THR A 417 13.77 3.92 21.62
C THR A 417 15.14 3.41 21.18
N GLU A 418 15.77 4.04 20.21
CA GLU A 418 17.06 3.64 19.67
C GLU A 418 18.26 4.11 20.52
N GLN A 419 18.03 4.99 21.48
CA GLN A 419 19.12 5.51 22.33
C GLN A 419 19.52 4.55 23.44
N TRP A 420 18.62 3.65 23.83
CA TRP A 420 18.80 2.71 24.92
C TRP A 420 18.70 1.27 24.47
N THR A 421 19.74 0.50 24.80
CA THR A 421 19.69 -0.97 24.79
C THR A 421 19.18 -1.43 26.14
N VAL A 422 18.24 -2.36 26.15
CA VAL A 422 17.61 -2.90 27.36
C VAL A 422 17.95 -4.38 27.51
N LEU A 423 18.68 -4.70 28.56
CA LEU A 423 19.01 -6.07 28.96
C LEU A 423 18.10 -6.45 30.14
N SER A 424 17.13 -7.34 29.88
CA SER A 424 16.31 -7.90 30.98
C SER A 424 16.93 -9.17 31.52
N ILE A 425 17.34 -9.14 32.77
CA ILE A 425 17.90 -10.28 33.47
C ILE A 425 16.90 -10.80 34.51
N SER A 426 16.59 -12.11 34.45
CA SER A 426 15.49 -12.70 35.21
C SER A 426 15.92 -14.03 35.81
N GLY A 427 15.43 -14.30 37.01
CA GLY A 427 15.66 -15.57 37.73
C GLY A 427 16.16 -15.37 39.14
N PRO A 428 16.19 -16.41 39.97
CA PRO A 428 16.56 -16.34 41.40
C PRO A 428 17.97 -15.80 41.65
N ASN A 429 18.87 -15.97 40.69
CA ASN A 429 20.25 -15.48 40.81
C ASN A 429 20.47 -14.07 40.24
N SER A 430 19.47 -13.41 39.68
CA SER A 430 19.61 -12.12 38.97
C SER A 430 20.19 -11.01 39.87
N ARG A 431 19.71 -10.88 41.10
CA ARG A 431 20.21 -9.88 42.06
C ARG A 431 21.68 -10.13 42.42
N LYS A 432 22.04 -11.37 42.77
CA LYS A 432 23.40 -11.73 43.12
C LYS A 432 24.37 -11.54 41.97
N PHE A 433 23.94 -11.91 40.77
CA PHE A 433 24.70 -11.72 39.54
C PHE A 433 24.94 -10.23 39.24
N LEU A 434 23.88 -9.42 39.23
CA LEU A 434 24.01 -8.01 38.86
C LEU A 434 24.79 -7.22 39.89
N GLN A 435 24.71 -7.58 41.20
CA GLN A 435 25.43 -6.89 42.27
C GLN A 435 26.96 -6.97 42.07
N GLU A 436 27.47 -8.00 41.41
CA GLU A 436 28.92 -8.13 41.13
C GLU A 436 29.40 -7.17 40.02
N LEU A 437 28.47 -6.59 39.23
CA LEU A 437 28.77 -5.83 38.04
C LEU A 437 28.34 -4.35 38.11
N THR A 438 27.76 -3.94 39.26
CA THR A 438 27.24 -2.60 39.43
C THR A 438 27.70 -1.98 40.76
N ASP A 439 27.81 -0.66 40.80
CA ASP A 439 28.02 0.15 42.01
C ASP A 439 26.72 0.48 42.75
N ILE A 440 25.57 0.11 42.17
CA ILE A 440 24.23 0.32 42.77
C ILE A 440 24.03 -0.73 43.88
N ASP A 441 23.58 -0.30 45.06
CA ASP A 441 23.11 -1.22 46.09
C ASP A 441 21.78 -1.86 45.68
N LEU A 442 21.86 -3.14 45.33
CA LEU A 442 20.71 -3.93 44.89
C LEU A 442 20.03 -4.68 46.04
N SER A 443 20.39 -4.40 47.31
CA SER A 443 19.75 -5.05 48.48
C SER A 443 18.20 -4.89 48.39
N LYS A 444 17.49 -5.82 49.03
CA LYS A 444 16.03 -5.83 48.99
C LYS A 444 15.46 -4.57 49.64
N GLU A 445 16.12 -4.05 50.62
CA GLU A 445 15.77 -2.87 51.41
C GLU A 445 15.96 -1.58 50.61
N ASN A 446 17.07 -1.45 49.90
CA ASN A 446 17.45 -0.23 49.20
C ASN A 446 16.97 -0.21 47.74
N PHE A 447 16.66 -1.39 47.17
CA PHE A 447 16.13 -1.48 45.81
C PHE A 447 14.90 -2.43 45.74
N PRO A 448 13.76 -2.03 46.31
CA PRO A 448 12.54 -2.82 46.28
C PRO A 448 11.91 -2.86 44.90
N PHE A 449 10.85 -3.69 44.73
CA PHE A 449 10.10 -3.82 43.47
C PHE A 449 9.48 -2.50 43.07
N MET A 450 9.41 -2.23 41.77
CA MET A 450 8.90 -1.01 41.14
C MET A 450 9.71 0.25 41.52
N LYS A 451 10.98 0.11 41.66
CA LYS A 451 11.92 1.23 41.83
C LYS A 451 12.96 1.26 40.70
N TYR A 452 13.59 2.40 40.58
CA TYR A 452 14.62 2.75 39.61
C TYR A 452 15.81 3.37 40.29
N ARG A 453 17.03 3.11 39.77
CA ARG A 453 18.30 3.69 40.22
C ARG A 453 19.18 3.98 39.01
N GLU A 454 19.99 5.01 39.11
CA GLU A 454 21.13 5.28 38.22
C GLU A 454 22.43 4.90 38.87
N GLY A 455 23.37 4.41 38.07
CA GLY A 455 24.70 4.04 38.50
C GLY A 455 25.45 3.36 37.34
N LYS A 456 26.59 2.76 37.65
CA LYS A 456 27.40 2.08 36.62
C LYS A 456 27.15 0.58 36.62
N VAL A 457 26.95 0.05 35.42
CA VAL A 457 26.92 -1.40 35.18
C VAL A 457 28.05 -1.74 34.22
N CYS A 458 28.93 -2.65 34.61
CA CYS A 458 30.17 -2.94 33.86
C CYS A 458 30.98 -1.66 33.52
N GLY A 459 30.96 -0.65 34.40
CA GLY A 459 31.61 0.65 34.20
C GLY A 459 30.87 1.65 33.31
N ILE A 460 29.73 1.28 32.78
CA ILE A 460 28.90 2.12 31.90
C ILE A 460 27.75 2.79 32.67
N ASP A 461 27.58 4.09 32.52
CA ASP A 461 26.45 4.81 33.12
C ASP A 461 25.12 4.23 32.61
N SER A 462 24.30 3.78 33.55
CA SER A 462 23.14 2.93 33.27
C SER A 462 21.94 3.34 34.12
N ARG A 463 20.73 3.04 33.57
CA ARG A 463 19.47 3.07 34.30
C ARG A 463 19.05 1.65 34.63
N VAL A 464 18.81 1.36 35.89
CA VAL A 464 18.40 0.01 36.35
C VAL A 464 17.00 0.10 36.94
N PHE A 465 16.10 -0.73 36.42
CA PHE A 465 14.70 -0.80 36.87
C PHE A 465 14.43 -2.15 37.52
N ARG A 466 13.84 -2.14 38.71
CA ARG A 466 13.45 -3.36 39.41
C ARG A 466 12.02 -3.73 39.04
N ILE A 467 11.84 -4.23 37.83
CA ILE A 467 10.57 -4.65 37.25
C ILE A 467 10.67 -6.07 36.73
N SER A 468 9.54 -6.72 36.47
CA SER A 468 9.52 -8.10 35.98
C SER A 468 8.32 -8.35 35.08
N PHE A 469 8.56 -8.97 33.93
CA PHE A 469 7.51 -9.46 33.06
C PHE A 469 7.41 -11.00 33.07
N THR A 470 8.48 -11.69 33.45
CA THR A 470 8.49 -13.17 33.61
C THR A 470 7.91 -13.65 34.93
N GLY A 471 7.64 -12.73 35.87
CA GLY A 471 7.21 -13.04 37.23
C GLY A 471 8.34 -13.51 38.16
N GLU A 472 9.56 -13.66 37.66
CA GLU A 472 10.75 -13.94 38.45
C GLU A 472 11.40 -12.68 39.02
N LEU A 473 12.32 -12.81 39.93
CA LEU A 473 13.21 -11.74 40.33
C LEU A 473 13.96 -11.22 39.11
N SER A 474 13.68 -9.96 38.72
CA SER A 474 14.17 -9.42 37.45
C SER A 474 14.63 -7.98 37.58
N PHE A 475 15.57 -7.58 36.73
CA PHE A 475 16.04 -6.23 36.55
C PHE A 475 16.14 -5.93 35.04
N GLU A 476 15.72 -4.73 34.64
CA GLU A 476 16.01 -4.22 33.31
C GLU A 476 17.13 -3.19 33.40
N VAL A 477 18.19 -3.47 32.68
CA VAL A 477 19.40 -2.64 32.64
C VAL A 477 19.40 -1.89 31.32
N ASN A 478 19.17 -0.59 31.36
CA ASN A 478 19.23 0.27 30.20
C ASN A 478 20.61 0.93 30.12
N VAL A 479 21.31 0.67 29.02
CA VAL A 479 22.60 1.27 28.70
C VAL A 479 22.50 2.05 27.37
N PRO A 480 23.30 3.12 27.16
CA PRO A 480 23.35 3.77 25.86
C PRO A 480 23.67 2.76 24.76
N SER A 481 22.89 2.77 23.66
CA SER A 481 22.88 1.70 22.65
C SER A 481 24.26 1.33 22.12
N ARG A 482 25.18 2.29 22.01
CA ARG A 482 26.57 2.05 21.59
C ARG A 482 27.33 1.07 22.46
N TYR A 483 26.91 0.87 23.72
CA TYR A 483 27.53 -0.06 24.68
C TYR A 483 26.73 -1.36 24.84
N GLY A 484 25.58 -1.51 24.20
CA GLY A 484 24.69 -2.64 24.41
C GLY A 484 25.34 -3.99 24.19
N ARG A 485 26.04 -4.20 23.07
CA ARG A 485 26.76 -5.43 22.79
C ARG A 485 27.87 -5.69 23.82
N PHE A 486 28.63 -4.68 24.18
CA PHE A 486 29.69 -4.82 25.18
C PHE A 486 29.12 -5.31 26.53
N VAL A 487 28.09 -4.68 27.06
CA VAL A 487 27.49 -5.08 28.35
C VAL A 487 26.85 -6.46 28.24
N TRP A 488 26.21 -6.79 27.14
CA TRP A 488 25.67 -8.13 26.87
C TRP A 488 26.77 -9.22 26.96
N GLU A 489 27.90 -8.99 26.30
CA GLU A 489 29.03 -9.93 26.30
C GLU A 489 29.68 -10.05 27.71
N GLN A 490 29.77 -8.93 28.44
CA GLN A 490 30.20 -8.96 29.84
C GLN A 490 29.24 -9.80 30.70
N PHE A 491 27.93 -9.64 30.54
CA PHE A 491 26.93 -10.44 31.23
C PHE A 491 27.05 -11.92 30.89
N MET A 492 27.20 -12.27 29.63
CA MET A 492 27.42 -13.66 29.21
C MET A 492 28.69 -14.26 29.77
N GLN A 493 29.77 -13.48 29.88
CA GLN A 493 31.05 -13.94 30.41
C GLN A 493 30.97 -14.19 31.93
N HIS A 494 30.49 -13.19 32.69
CA HIS A 494 30.45 -13.27 34.17
C HIS A 494 29.32 -14.19 34.67
N GLY A 495 28.23 -14.31 33.87
CA GLY A 495 27.09 -15.15 34.19
C GLY A 495 27.29 -16.65 34.04
N LYS A 496 28.43 -17.10 33.46
CA LYS A 496 28.72 -18.54 33.26
C LYS A 496 28.61 -19.35 34.56
N LYS A 497 29.07 -18.82 35.69
CA LYS A 497 28.98 -19.48 37.01
C LYS A 497 27.54 -19.59 37.53
N TYR A 498 26.60 -18.83 36.97
CA TYR A 498 25.16 -18.87 37.24
C TYR A 498 24.39 -19.58 36.14
N ASN A 499 25.08 -20.23 35.18
CA ASN A 499 24.46 -20.86 34.01
C ASN A 499 23.57 -19.89 33.23
N ILE A 500 24.00 -18.62 33.04
CA ILE A 500 23.23 -17.61 32.30
C ILE A 500 22.83 -18.14 30.94
N THR A 501 21.55 -18.02 30.63
CA THR A 501 20.97 -18.51 29.37
C THR A 501 20.29 -17.37 28.66
N PRO A 502 20.72 -17.02 27.43
CA PRO A 502 19.93 -16.12 26.60
C PRO A 502 18.60 -16.80 26.27
N TYR A 503 17.51 -16.04 26.31
CA TYR A 503 16.19 -16.52 25.94
C TYR A 503 15.49 -15.56 24.98
N GLY A 504 14.60 -16.11 24.19
CA GLY A 504 13.88 -15.35 23.20
C GLY A 504 12.47 -14.94 23.65
N THR A 505 11.78 -14.29 22.72
CA THR A 505 10.41 -13.76 22.98
C THR A 505 9.40 -14.87 23.19
N GLU A 506 9.53 -16.03 22.53
CA GLU A 506 8.62 -17.16 22.80
C GLU A 506 8.71 -17.65 24.24
N THR A 507 9.91 -17.74 24.78
CA THR A 507 10.11 -18.05 26.20
C THR A 507 9.48 -16.98 27.10
N MET A 508 9.64 -15.70 26.76
CA MET A 508 8.98 -14.61 27.46
C MET A 508 7.46 -14.77 27.42
N HIS A 509 6.88 -15.15 26.29
CA HIS A 509 5.44 -15.37 26.12
C HIS A 509 4.92 -16.49 27.04
N VAL A 510 5.63 -17.59 27.17
CA VAL A 510 5.29 -18.67 28.09
C VAL A 510 5.35 -18.20 29.55
N LEU A 511 6.47 -17.57 29.93
CA LEU A 511 6.71 -17.18 31.32
C LEU A 511 5.73 -16.11 31.83
N ARG A 512 5.37 -15.13 30.98
CA ARG A 512 4.38 -14.10 31.32
C ARG A 512 2.96 -14.70 31.44
N ALA A 513 2.63 -15.63 30.53
CA ALA A 513 1.33 -16.29 30.54
C ALA A 513 1.10 -17.10 31.81
N GLU A 514 2.11 -17.81 32.30
CA GLU A 514 2.09 -18.51 33.58
C GLU A 514 1.79 -17.58 34.79
N LYS A 515 2.08 -16.29 34.66
CA LYS A 515 1.78 -15.25 35.66
C LYS A 515 0.47 -14.51 35.43
N GLY A 516 -0.17 -14.69 34.28
CA GLY A 516 -1.37 -13.98 33.88
C GLY A 516 -1.11 -12.52 33.47
N PHE A 517 0.13 -12.16 33.06
CA PHE A 517 0.43 -10.84 32.52
C PHE A 517 -0.01 -10.75 31.07
N ILE A 518 -0.66 -9.66 30.71
CA ILE A 518 -1.18 -9.45 29.36
C ILE A 518 -0.09 -8.97 28.40
N ILE A 519 -0.29 -9.23 27.11
CA ILE A 519 0.40 -8.57 25.99
C ILE A 519 -0.66 -7.91 25.13
N VAL A 520 -0.62 -6.57 25.07
CA VAL A 520 -1.50 -5.80 24.20
C VAL A 520 -1.20 -6.15 22.74
N GLY A 521 -2.24 -6.47 21.99
CA GLY A 521 -2.17 -6.92 20.61
C GLY A 521 -2.06 -8.44 20.41
N GLN A 522 -1.86 -9.23 21.50
CA GLN A 522 -1.98 -10.68 21.50
C GLN A 522 -3.21 -11.14 22.30
N ASP A 523 -3.34 -10.65 23.52
CA ASP A 523 -4.48 -10.96 24.40
C ASP A 523 -5.61 -9.93 24.24
N THR A 524 -5.38 -8.86 23.49
CA THR A 524 -6.35 -7.80 23.17
C THR A 524 -6.41 -7.57 21.67
N ASP A 525 -7.59 -7.31 21.14
CA ASP A 525 -7.88 -7.07 19.72
C ASP A 525 -8.45 -5.66 19.43
N GLY A 526 -8.44 -4.77 20.44
CA GLY A 526 -9.03 -3.44 20.38
C GLY A 526 -10.52 -3.40 20.77
N SER A 527 -11.10 -4.50 21.20
CA SER A 527 -12.49 -4.60 21.64
C SER A 527 -12.66 -4.92 23.14
N VAL A 528 -11.57 -4.95 23.90
CA VAL A 528 -11.58 -5.27 25.32
C VAL A 528 -11.24 -4.06 26.19
N THR A 529 -11.96 -3.95 27.30
CA THR A 529 -11.73 -2.95 28.35
C THR A 529 -10.79 -3.52 29.44
N PRO A 530 -10.23 -2.67 30.33
CA PRO A 530 -9.51 -3.15 31.50
C PRO A 530 -10.32 -4.10 32.39
N MET A 531 -11.63 -3.90 32.48
CA MET A 531 -12.54 -4.77 33.26
C MET A 531 -12.64 -6.18 32.67
N ASP A 532 -12.70 -6.30 31.34
CA ASP A 532 -12.75 -7.61 30.66
C ASP A 532 -11.48 -8.43 30.93
N MET A 533 -10.37 -7.75 31.20
CA MET A 533 -9.06 -8.36 31.51
C MET A 533 -8.81 -8.52 33.02
N ASN A 534 -9.84 -8.35 33.88
CA ASN A 534 -9.71 -8.36 35.35
C ASN A 534 -8.65 -7.36 35.87
N MET A 535 -8.56 -6.19 35.24
CA MET A 535 -7.62 -5.13 35.57
C MET A 535 -8.31 -3.87 36.11
N ASP A 536 -9.47 -4.01 36.73
CA ASP A 536 -10.27 -2.98 37.40
C ASP A 536 -9.57 -2.34 38.60
N TRP A 537 -8.48 -2.94 39.05
CA TRP A 537 -7.60 -2.44 40.12
C TRP A 537 -6.61 -1.34 39.66
N ILE A 538 -6.46 -1.08 38.36
CA ILE A 538 -5.45 -0.21 37.75
C ILE A 538 -5.94 1.24 37.63
#